data_5618e124d070598e800ff15aed6d5f01
#
_entry.id   5618e124d070598e800ff15aed6d5f01
#
_cell.length_a   1.000
_cell.length_b   1.000
_cell.length_c   1.000
_cell.angle_alpha   90.00
_cell.angle_beta   90.00
_cell.angle_gamma   90.00
#
_symmetry.space_group_name_H-M   'P 1'
#
loop_
_entity.id
_entity.type
_entity.pdbx_description
1 polymer ?
#
loop_
_entity_poly.entity_id
_entity_poly.type
_entity_poly.pdbx_seq_one_letter_code
_entity_poly.pdbx_strand_id
1 'polypeptide(L)'
;MRRMFRSKIHRAVVTHADLHYEGSVTIDTDLLDAADILPNEEIHVWNVTQGTRLATYALPGPRGSGVICINGAAAHLNRPGDLVILATFGDMTDAEARAHVPRVVFVDANNRIVEIDQEIPGPAMPRHLEPAAS
;
A
#
# COMPACT_ATOMS: atom_id res chain seq x y z
N MET A 1 24.39 3.98 -4.55
CA MET A 1 23.02 4.07 -3.99
C MET A 1 22.48 2.68 -3.73
N ARG A 2 21.73 2.55 -2.66
CA ARG A 2 21.00 1.31 -2.33
C ARG A 2 19.52 1.54 -2.53
N ARG A 3 18.84 0.60 -3.18
CA ARG A 3 17.38 0.65 -3.33
C ARG A 3 16.75 0.04 -2.08
N MET A 4 16.06 0.87 -1.31
CA MET A 4 15.53 0.46 0.00
C MET A 4 14.01 0.48 0.00
N PHE A 5 13.41 -0.49 0.67
CA PHE A 5 12.00 -0.44 1.02
C PHE A 5 11.77 0.77 1.94
N ARG A 6 10.88 1.68 1.52
CA ARG A 6 10.68 2.95 2.21
C ARG A 6 9.44 2.97 3.07
N SER A 7 8.32 2.56 2.52
CA SER A 7 7.04 2.54 3.25
C SER A 7 6.05 1.61 2.59
N LYS A 8 5.04 1.19 3.34
CA LYS A 8 3.89 0.48 2.76
C LYS A 8 2.61 0.72 3.55
N ILE A 9 1.49 0.57 2.86
CA ILE A 9 0.17 0.43 3.45
C ILE A 9 -0.15 -1.06 3.38
N HIS A 10 -0.30 -1.68 4.55
CA HIS A 10 -0.36 -3.13 4.66
C HIS A 10 -1.80 -3.63 4.71
N ARG A 11 -2.16 -4.48 3.73
CA ARG A 11 -3.43 -5.19 3.66
C ARG A 11 -4.64 -4.25 3.54
N ALA A 12 -4.50 -3.23 2.70
CA ALA A 12 -5.62 -2.37 2.34
C ALA A 12 -6.63 -3.13 1.47
N VAL A 13 -7.88 -2.77 1.57
CA VAL A 13 -8.96 -3.38 0.78
C VAL A 13 -9.21 -2.52 -0.45
N VAL A 14 -9.17 -3.13 -1.64
CA VAL A 14 -9.55 -2.45 -2.87
C VAL A 14 -11.04 -2.10 -2.82
N THR A 15 -11.37 -0.82 -2.97
CA THR A 15 -12.75 -0.36 -2.94
C THR A 15 -13.38 -0.25 -4.33
N HIS A 16 -12.56 0.10 -5.32
CA HIS A 16 -13.00 0.30 -6.70
C HIS A 16 -11.91 -0.19 -7.67
N ALA A 17 -12.35 -0.64 -8.85
CA ALA A 17 -11.46 -0.96 -9.95
C ALA A 17 -12.12 -0.48 -11.24
N ASP A 18 -11.52 0.47 -11.95
CA ASP A 18 -12.07 1.07 -13.17
C ASP A 18 -11.12 0.88 -14.33
N LEU A 19 -11.42 -0.11 -15.17
CA LEU A 19 -10.61 -0.48 -16.32
C LEU A 19 -10.52 0.63 -17.36
N HIS A 20 -11.55 1.43 -17.48
CA HIS A 20 -11.67 2.45 -18.54
C HIS A 20 -11.23 3.85 -18.10
N TYR A 21 -10.73 3.99 -16.90
CA TYR A 21 -10.19 5.24 -16.40
C TYR A 21 -8.67 5.29 -16.63
N GLU A 22 -8.09 6.49 -16.51
CA GLU A 22 -6.64 6.65 -16.63
C GLU A 22 -5.91 5.83 -15.57
N GLY A 23 -4.78 5.20 -15.95
CA GLY A 23 -4.05 4.31 -15.08
C GLY A 23 -3.48 5.03 -13.87
N SER A 24 -3.64 4.43 -12.69
CA SER A 24 -3.08 4.90 -11.40
C SER A 24 -3.73 4.12 -10.27
N VAL A 25 -3.30 4.37 -9.04
CA VAL A 25 -4.05 3.96 -7.85
C VAL A 25 -4.43 5.20 -7.05
N THR A 26 -5.72 5.42 -6.87
CA THR A 26 -6.24 6.51 -6.04
C THR A 26 -6.34 6.02 -4.61
N ILE A 27 -5.67 6.72 -3.70
CA ILE A 27 -5.54 6.31 -2.30
C ILE A 27 -6.01 7.45 -1.42
N ASP A 28 -6.81 7.11 -0.40
CA ASP A 28 -7.20 8.04 0.66
C ASP A 28 -5.98 8.86 1.11
N THR A 29 -6.11 10.18 1.09
CA THR A 29 -5.01 11.10 1.40
C THR A 29 -4.47 10.88 2.83
N ASP A 30 -5.31 10.47 3.78
CA ASP A 30 -4.83 10.14 5.13
C ASP A 30 -3.82 8.99 5.11
N LEU A 31 -4.03 8.00 4.24
CA LEU A 31 -3.11 6.88 4.10
C LEU A 31 -1.81 7.31 3.41
N LEU A 32 -1.92 8.17 2.39
CA LEU A 32 -0.74 8.71 1.72
C LEU A 32 0.13 9.50 2.70
N ASP A 33 -0.48 10.35 3.50
CA ASP A 33 0.25 11.14 4.50
C ASP A 33 0.91 10.22 5.53
N ALA A 34 0.18 9.23 6.02
CA ALA A 34 0.72 8.30 7.02
C ALA A 34 1.90 7.49 6.49
N ALA A 35 1.87 7.09 5.23
CA ALA A 35 2.94 6.32 4.59
C ALA A 35 4.02 7.21 3.96
N ASP A 36 3.85 8.52 4.02
CA ASP A 36 4.73 9.49 3.38
C ASP A 36 4.89 9.22 1.89
N ILE A 37 3.77 9.08 1.21
CA ILE A 37 3.69 8.87 -0.24
C ILE A 37 3.15 10.15 -0.88
N LEU A 38 3.86 10.66 -1.86
CA LEU A 38 3.46 11.87 -2.59
C LEU A 38 2.60 11.52 -3.80
N PRO A 39 1.73 12.45 -4.24
CA PRO A 39 1.06 12.29 -5.53
C PRO A 39 2.09 12.09 -6.65
N ASN A 40 1.79 11.17 -7.56
CA ASN A 40 2.62 10.79 -8.70
C ASN A 40 3.86 9.97 -8.34
N GLU A 41 4.03 9.60 -7.09
CA GLU A 41 5.11 8.71 -6.69
C GLU A 41 4.84 7.29 -7.19
N GLU A 42 5.90 6.60 -7.63
CA GLU A 42 5.80 5.20 -8.02
C GLU A 42 5.35 4.36 -6.82
N ILE A 43 4.39 3.49 -7.06
CA ILE A 43 3.88 2.59 -6.03
C ILE A 43 3.73 1.19 -6.60
N HIS A 44 4.11 0.19 -5.80
CA HIS A 44 3.91 -1.21 -6.13
C HIS A 44 2.62 -1.69 -5.50
N VAL A 45 1.81 -2.40 -6.27
CA VAL A 45 0.57 -3.00 -5.81
C VAL A 45 0.77 -4.52 -5.76
N TRP A 46 0.85 -5.07 -4.57
CA TRP A 46 0.97 -6.51 -4.36
C TRP A 46 -0.36 -7.06 -3.88
N ASN A 47 -1.03 -7.79 -4.74
CA ASN A 47 -2.35 -8.33 -4.44
C ASN A 47 -2.20 -9.63 -3.64
N VAL A 48 -2.59 -9.60 -2.38
CA VAL A 48 -2.50 -10.75 -1.47
C VAL A 48 -3.51 -11.82 -1.88
N THR A 49 -4.70 -11.40 -2.31
CA THR A 49 -5.79 -12.31 -2.69
C THR A 49 -5.50 -13.05 -3.99
N GLN A 50 -5.01 -12.34 -5.01
CA GLN A 50 -4.78 -12.89 -6.36
C GLN A 50 -3.34 -13.38 -6.57
N GLY A 51 -2.40 -12.92 -5.78
CA GLY A 51 -0.97 -13.23 -5.96
C GLY A 51 -0.29 -12.44 -7.06
N THR A 52 -0.92 -11.40 -7.58
CA THR A 52 -0.36 -10.56 -8.65
C THR A 52 0.47 -9.42 -8.11
N ARG A 53 1.37 -8.90 -8.96
CA ARG A 53 2.22 -7.74 -8.65
C ARG A 53 2.29 -6.82 -9.85
N LEU A 54 2.24 -5.52 -9.58
CA LEU A 54 2.42 -4.50 -10.61
C LEU A 54 2.99 -3.23 -10.00
N ALA A 55 3.44 -2.33 -10.84
CA ALA A 55 3.86 -0.98 -10.44
C ALA A 55 3.04 0.05 -11.22
N THR A 56 2.66 1.10 -10.54
CA THR A 56 1.94 2.23 -11.10
C THR A 56 2.33 3.49 -10.32
N TYR A 57 1.48 4.48 -10.25
CA TYR A 57 1.73 5.67 -9.44
C TYR A 57 0.50 6.06 -8.63
N ALA A 58 0.72 6.76 -7.53
CA ALA A 58 -0.31 7.13 -6.58
C ALA A 58 -0.97 8.46 -6.94
N LEU A 59 -2.28 8.54 -6.75
CA LEU A 59 -3.04 9.79 -6.80
C LEU A 59 -3.84 9.95 -5.51
N PRO A 60 -4.03 11.20 -5.04
CA PRO A 60 -4.77 11.42 -3.81
C PRO A 60 -6.27 11.25 -4.02
N GLY A 61 -6.89 10.50 -3.12
CA GLY A 61 -8.35 10.39 -3.00
C GLY A 61 -8.86 11.22 -1.81
N PRO A 62 -10.18 11.35 -1.67
CA PRO A 62 -10.75 12.13 -0.59
C PRO A 62 -10.27 11.66 0.78
N ARG A 63 -9.88 12.61 1.60
CA ARG A 63 -9.37 12.37 2.95
C ARG A 63 -10.45 11.71 3.81
N GLY A 64 -10.08 10.62 4.45
CA GLY A 64 -10.98 9.87 5.34
C GLY A 64 -12.00 8.99 4.62
N SER A 65 -11.92 8.88 3.29
CA SER A 65 -12.85 8.07 2.49
C SER A 65 -12.60 6.58 2.56
N GLY A 66 -11.38 6.17 2.89
CA GLY A 66 -10.96 4.78 2.80
C GLY A 66 -10.79 4.28 1.37
N VAL A 67 -10.75 5.18 0.37
CA VAL A 67 -10.71 4.77 -1.03
C VAL A 67 -9.36 4.15 -1.38
N ILE A 68 -9.43 3.00 -2.04
CA ILE A 68 -8.33 2.37 -2.77
C ILE A 68 -8.91 2.00 -4.13
N CYS A 69 -8.69 2.86 -5.11
CA CYS A 69 -9.27 2.71 -6.46
C CYS A 69 -8.15 2.40 -7.46
N ILE A 70 -8.20 1.22 -8.03
CA ILE A 70 -7.22 0.77 -9.02
C ILE A 70 -7.77 1.10 -10.40
N ASN A 71 -7.07 1.94 -11.14
CA ASN A 71 -7.54 2.46 -12.42
C ASN A 71 -6.74 1.93 -13.62
N GLY A 72 -7.40 1.88 -14.78
CA GLY A 72 -6.77 1.55 -16.05
C GLY A 72 -6.31 0.09 -16.12
N ALA A 73 -5.18 -0.15 -16.77
CA ALA A 73 -4.67 -1.50 -17.01
C ALA A 73 -4.47 -2.32 -15.73
N ALA A 74 -4.13 -1.67 -14.63
CA ALA A 74 -3.94 -2.34 -13.34
C ALA A 74 -5.24 -2.96 -12.81
N ALA A 75 -6.41 -2.47 -13.24
CA ALA A 75 -7.71 -3.01 -12.84
C ALA A 75 -7.94 -4.45 -13.32
N HIS A 76 -7.21 -4.91 -14.34
CA HIS A 76 -7.28 -6.31 -14.76
C HIS A 76 -6.83 -7.28 -13.68
N LEU A 77 -5.92 -6.87 -12.81
CA LEU A 77 -5.29 -7.71 -11.80
C LEU A 77 -5.83 -7.51 -10.40
N ASN A 78 -6.77 -6.58 -10.21
CA ASN A 78 -7.27 -6.19 -8.91
C ASN A 78 -8.79 -6.00 -8.95
N ARG A 79 -9.48 -6.56 -7.95
CA ARG A 79 -10.94 -6.49 -7.86
C ARG A 79 -11.36 -5.86 -6.54
N PRO A 80 -12.49 -5.15 -6.49
CA PRO A 80 -13.03 -4.70 -5.22
C PRO A 80 -13.13 -5.84 -4.21
N GLY A 81 -12.69 -5.60 -2.99
CA GLY A 81 -12.62 -6.62 -1.95
C GLY A 81 -11.28 -7.33 -1.83
N ASP A 82 -10.41 -7.25 -2.85
CA ASP A 82 -9.08 -7.83 -2.76
C ASP A 82 -8.24 -7.11 -1.71
N LEU A 83 -7.39 -7.87 -1.03
CA LEU A 83 -6.39 -7.32 -0.10
C LEU A 83 -5.11 -7.01 -0.88
N VAL A 84 -4.60 -5.81 -0.73
CA VAL A 84 -3.38 -5.38 -1.39
C VAL A 84 -2.39 -4.78 -0.40
N ILE A 85 -1.10 -4.89 -0.73
CA ILE A 85 -0.03 -4.16 -0.07
C ILE A 85 0.43 -3.10 -1.07
N LEU A 86 0.45 -1.86 -0.62
CA LEU A 86 0.87 -0.72 -1.43
C LEU A 86 2.23 -0.28 -0.91
N ALA A 87 3.28 -0.52 -1.68
CA ALA A 87 4.66 -0.34 -1.21
C ALA A 87 5.44 0.64 -2.05
N THR A 88 6.35 1.36 -1.40
CA THR A 88 7.27 2.29 -2.06
C THR A 88 8.71 1.94 -1.74
N PHE A 89 9.59 2.27 -2.67
CA PHE A 89 11.02 2.09 -2.56
C PHE A 89 11.71 3.41 -2.91
N GLY A 90 12.92 3.59 -2.43
CA GLY A 90 13.69 4.79 -2.74
C GLY A 90 15.18 4.48 -2.74
N ASP A 91 15.93 5.27 -3.50
CA ASP A 91 17.37 5.15 -3.56
C ASP A 91 17.98 5.97 -2.42
N MET A 92 18.88 5.36 -1.69
CA MET A 92 19.53 5.97 -0.52
C MET A 92 21.03 5.75 -0.60
N THR A 93 21.79 6.72 -0.09
CA THR A 93 23.22 6.53 0.13
C THR A 93 23.42 5.40 1.15
N ASP A 94 24.65 4.85 1.21
CA ASP A 94 24.93 3.80 2.20
C ASP A 94 24.64 4.29 3.62
N ALA A 95 25.02 5.51 3.95
CA ALA A 95 24.77 6.07 5.29
C ALA A 95 23.28 6.23 5.57
N GLU A 96 22.51 6.77 4.63
CA GLU A 96 21.06 6.91 4.77
C GLU A 96 20.37 5.55 4.93
N ALA A 97 20.79 4.57 4.13
CA ALA A 97 20.21 3.22 4.17
C ALA A 97 20.42 2.55 5.53
N ARG A 98 21.61 2.72 6.13
CA ARG A 98 21.93 2.12 7.43
C ARG A 98 21.13 2.75 8.57
N ALA A 99 20.74 4.01 8.43
CA ALA A 99 19.95 4.72 9.42
C ALA A 99 18.44 4.68 9.14
N HIS A 100 18.05 4.12 8.00
CA HIS A 100 16.66 4.14 7.53
C HIS A 100 15.77 3.20 8.35
N VAL A 101 14.60 3.71 8.71
CA VAL A 101 13.54 2.93 9.35
C VAL A 101 12.32 2.98 8.43
N PRO A 102 11.94 1.87 7.80
CA PRO A 102 10.74 1.83 6.95
C PRO A 102 9.48 2.13 7.76
N ARG A 103 8.53 2.77 7.12
CA ARG A 103 7.25 3.09 7.73
C ARG A 103 6.17 2.14 7.22
N VAL A 104 5.51 1.43 8.13
CA VAL A 104 4.43 0.50 7.79
C VAL A 104 3.13 1.01 8.40
N VAL A 105 2.15 1.24 7.55
CA VAL A 105 0.80 1.67 7.96
C VAL A 105 -0.11 0.45 7.93
N PHE A 106 -0.59 0.04 9.10
CA PHE A 106 -1.54 -1.06 9.24
C PHE A 106 -2.95 -0.48 9.21
N VAL A 107 -3.83 -1.08 8.42
CA VAL A 107 -5.21 -0.64 8.28
C VAL A 107 -6.18 -1.77 8.58
N ASP A 108 -7.41 -1.42 8.94
CA ASP A 108 -8.51 -2.37 9.13
C ASP A 108 -9.28 -2.62 7.83
N ALA A 109 -10.38 -3.37 7.91
CA ALA A 109 -11.19 -3.73 6.75
C ALA A 109 -11.88 -2.52 6.08
N ASN A 110 -11.92 -1.38 6.73
CA ASN A 110 -12.46 -0.14 6.20
C ASN A 110 -11.37 0.82 5.76
N ASN A 111 -10.13 0.34 5.67
CA ASN A 111 -8.95 1.14 5.33
C ASN A 111 -8.70 2.31 6.31
N ARG A 112 -9.07 2.11 7.57
CA ARG A 112 -8.75 3.05 8.65
C ARG A 112 -7.43 2.65 9.29
N ILE A 113 -6.62 3.63 9.65
CA ILE A 113 -5.32 3.39 10.27
C ILE A 113 -5.51 2.80 11.65
N VAL A 114 -4.89 1.65 11.89
CA VAL A 114 -4.87 0.98 13.20
C VAL A 114 -3.57 1.31 13.92
N GLU A 115 -2.44 1.27 13.20
CA GLU A 115 -1.12 1.47 13.77
C GLU A 115 -0.14 1.88 12.68
N ILE A 116 0.88 2.64 13.06
CA ILE A 116 2.03 2.95 12.19
C ILE A 116 3.27 2.48 12.94
N ASP A 117 4.00 1.51 12.37
CA ASP A 117 5.15 0.91 13.04
C ASP A 117 6.09 0.24 12.02
N GLN A 118 7.07 -0.50 12.54
CA GLN A 118 7.98 -1.32 11.75
C GLN A 118 7.44 -2.73 11.60
N GLU A 119 7.92 -3.43 10.57
CA GLU A 119 7.68 -4.86 10.44
C GLU A 119 8.43 -5.64 11.51
N ILE A 120 7.82 -6.75 11.92
CA ILE A 120 8.49 -7.76 12.74
C ILE A 120 8.90 -8.88 11.79
N PRO A 121 10.20 -9.22 11.72
CA PRO A 121 10.62 -10.32 10.85
C PRO A 121 9.92 -11.63 11.19
N GLY A 122 9.45 -12.34 10.14
CA GLY A 122 8.91 -13.68 10.33
C GLY A 122 10.01 -14.69 10.70
N PRO A 123 9.62 -15.90 11.18
CA PRO A 123 8.28 -16.49 11.07
C PRO A 123 7.34 -16.26 12.25
N ALA A 124 7.48 -15.17 13.00
CA ALA A 124 6.57 -14.84 14.08
C ALA A 124 5.14 -14.60 13.57
N MET A 125 4.15 -14.68 14.47
CA MET A 125 2.76 -14.39 14.13
C MET A 125 2.63 -12.96 13.66
N PRO A 126 2.05 -12.70 12.47
CA PRO A 126 1.82 -11.34 11.99
C PRO A 126 0.89 -10.57 12.91
N ARG A 127 1.24 -9.30 13.12
CA ARG A 127 0.44 -8.34 13.87
C ARG A 127 -0.80 -7.98 13.06
N HIS A 128 -1.91 -7.69 13.75
CA HIS A 128 -3.18 -7.29 13.11
C HIS A 128 -3.72 -8.28 12.07
N LEU A 129 -3.30 -9.54 12.17
CA LEU A 129 -3.87 -10.59 11.35
C LEU A 129 -5.19 -11.01 12.00
N GLU A 130 -6.29 -10.88 11.25
CA GLU A 130 -7.59 -11.35 11.71
C GLU A 130 -7.56 -12.88 11.90
N PRO A 131 -8.11 -13.40 12.99
CA PRO A 131 -8.29 -14.84 13.10
C PRO A 131 -9.15 -15.36 11.97
N ALA A 132 -8.80 -16.51 11.43
CA ALA A 132 -9.54 -17.09 10.33
C ALA A 132 -11.01 -17.27 10.71
N ALA A 133 -11.90 -16.92 9.80
CA ALA A 133 -13.34 -17.06 9.98
C ALA A 133 -13.94 -16.22 11.12
N SER A 134 -13.21 -15.26 11.58
CA SER A 134 -13.75 -14.30 12.53
C SER A 134 -14.59 -13.27 11.82
#